data_93ce48955dfcfcfeab8fbe8c9c4c99ff
#
_entry.id   93ce48955dfcfcfeab8fbe8c9c4c99ff
#
_cell.length_a   1.000
_cell.length_b   1.000
_cell.length_c   1.000
_cell.angle_alpha   90.00
_cell.angle_beta   90.00
_cell.angle_gamma   90.00
#
_symmetry.space_group_name_H-M   'P 1'
#
loop_
_entity.id
_entity.type
_entity.pdbx_description
1 polymer ?
#
loop_
_entity_poly.entity_id
_entity_poly.type
_entity_poly.pdbx_seq_one_letter_code
_entity_poly.pdbx_strand_id
1 'polypeptide(L)'
;MSPSPSPALTALRDATRDLHAELDRRSPLGDDDLDDRAYLDHAGRSLGWLEPLERARRDNRSGWPAALRADARLVKSTWLESDLLAGGMSRAQVEALPRCADLPNATRAAEVFGVAYVMEGATLGGAYLYKRLAPRLPGLPLQWLQGYGQATGVRWQEFLEQLARQIDSPEAIGLAQDAAQATFLSFRRWVLDEA
;
A
#
# COMPACT_ATOMS: atom_id res chain seq x y z
N MET A 1 22.31 -0.39 18.55
CA MET A 1 21.44 -1.58 18.59
C MET A 1 20.05 -1.12 18.17
N SER A 2 19.51 -1.67 17.09
CA SER A 2 18.11 -1.40 16.72
C SER A 2 17.19 -2.00 17.81
N PRO A 3 16.15 -1.28 18.26
CA PRO A 3 15.22 -1.82 19.25
C PRO A 3 14.52 -3.06 18.67
N SER A 4 14.21 -4.04 19.52
CA SER A 4 13.42 -5.21 19.13
C SER A 4 12.05 -4.77 18.59
N PRO A 5 11.50 -5.45 17.57
CA PRO A 5 10.19 -5.11 17.05
C PRO A 5 9.11 -5.25 18.15
N SER A 6 8.08 -4.39 18.08
CA SER A 6 6.95 -4.49 19.00
C SER A 6 6.18 -5.80 18.81
N PRO A 7 5.46 -6.30 19.83
CA PRO A 7 4.59 -7.48 19.71
C PRO A 7 3.61 -7.36 18.53
N ALA A 8 2.99 -6.18 18.34
CA ALA A 8 2.08 -5.93 17.24
C ALA A 8 2.78 -6.08 15.87
N LEU A 9 3.98 -5.52 15.70
CA LEU A 9 4.71 -5.65 14.44
C LEU A 9 5.10 -7.11 14.16
N THR A 10 5.55 -7.85 15.17
CA THR A 10 5.89 -9.27 15.04
C THR A 10 4.64 -10.05 14.60
N ALA A 11 3.52 -9.85 15.26
CA ALA A 11 2.26 -10.52 14.98
C ALA A 11 1.76 -10.21 13.55
N LEU A 12 1.81 -8.93 13.11
CA LEU A 12 1.42 -8.54 11.75
C LEU A 12 2.31 -9.20 10.69
N ARG A 13 3.63 -9.22 10.90
CA ARG A 13 4.56 -9.88 9.99
C ARG A 13 4.30 -11.38 9.88
N ASP A 14 4.06 -12.03 11.00
CA ASP A 14 3.77 -13.47 11.02
C ASP A 14 2.46 -13.79 10.31
N ALA A 15 1.40 -13.02 10.58
CA ALA A 15 0.09 -13.21 9.96
C ALA A 15 0.07 -12.95 8.44
N THR A 16 0.95 -12.10 7.93
CA THR A 16 0.96 -11.70 6.51
C THR A 16 2.11 -12.29 5.70
N ARG A 17 2.98 -13.09 6.31
CA ARG A 17 4.23 -13.62 5.69
C ARG A 17 3.97 -14.33 4.36
N ASP A 18 3.04 -15.28 4.36
CA ASP A 18 2.78 -16.12 3.20
C ASP A 18 2.08 -15.33 2.08
N LEU A 19 1.16 -14.43 2.46
CA LEU A 19 0.49 -13.53 1.53
C LEU A 19 1.47 -12.56 0.86
N HIS A 20 2.41 -12.02 1.63
CA HIS A 20 3.46 -11.15 1.11
C HIS A 20 4.36 -11.90 0.14
N ALA A 21 4.82 -13.10 0.52
CA ALA A 21 5.67 -13.93 -0.34
C ALA A 21 4.94 -14.36 -1.64
N GLU A 22 3.64 -14.59 -1.57
CA GLU A 22 2.82 -14.88 -2.75
C GLU A 22 2.73 -13.66 -3.68
N LEU A 23 2.45 -12.47 -3.13
CA LEU A 23 2.41 -11.23 -3.90
C LEU A 23 3.74 -10.93 -4.59
N ASP A 24 4.86 -11.08 -3.87
CA ASP A 24 6.20 -10.85 -4.43
C ASP A 24 6.49 -11.77 -5.62
N ARG A 25 6.05 -13.05 -5.56
CA ARG A 25 6.25 -13.99 -6.65
C ARG A 25 5.36 -13.75 -7.86
N ARG A 26 4.16 -13.19 -7.65
CA ARG A 26 3.13 -13.02 -8.69
C ARG A 26 3.11 -11.62 -9.28
N SER A 27 3.72 -10.67 -8.60
CA SER A 27 3.75 -9.28 -9.06
C SER A 27 4.64 -9.15 -10.30
N PRO A 28 4.15 -8.54 -11.39
CA PRO A 28 4.98 -8.28 -12.57
C PRO A 28 6.14 -7.34 -12.28
N LEU A 29 6.08 -6.58 -11.17
CA LEU A 29 7.19 -5.72 -10.74
C LEU A 29 8.45 -6.52 -10.36
N GLY A 30 8.33 -7.83 -10.16
CA GLY A 30 9.43 -8.76 -9.93
C GLY A 30 10.15 -9.21 -11.22
N ASP A 31 9.51 -9.11 -12.38
CA ASP A 31 9.96 -9.71 -13.61
C ASP A 31 11.17 -8.97 -14.21
N ASP A 32 12.09 -9.77 -14.79
CA ASP A 32 13.31 -9.24 -15.39
C ASP A 32 13.05 -8.61 -16.78
N ASP A 33 11.93 -8.86 -17.40
CA ASP A 33 11.49 -8.32 -18.70
C ASP A 33 10.36 -7.29 -18.58
N LEU A 34 10.09 -6.78 -17.37
CA LEU A 34 9.10 -5.73 -17.15
C LEU A 34 9.37 -4.51 -18.05
N ASP A 35 8.39 -4.16 -18.87
CA ASP A 35 8.39 -2.96 -19.71
C ASP A 35 7.44 -1.86 -19.19
N ASP A 36 7.46 -0.69 -19.85
CA ASP A 36 6.61 0.46 -19.50
C ASP A 36 5.13 0.09 -19.50
N ARG A 37 4.69 -0.74 -20.48
CA ARG A 37 3.30 -1.16 -20.61
C ARG A 37 2.85 -2.03 -19.44
N ALA A 38 3.63 -3.05 -19.11
CA ALA A 38 3.34 -3.94 -17.99
C ALA A 38 3.33 -3.19 -16.66
N TYR A 39 4.24 -2.21 -16.47
CA TYR A 39 4.20 -1.33 -15.32
C TYR A 39 2.92 -0.49 -15.26
N LEU A 40 2.53 0.16 -16.38
CA LEU A 40 1.34 1.01 -16.44
C LEU A 40 0.04 0.21 -16.25
N ASP A 41 -0.05 -1.00 -16.80
CA ASP A 41 -1.18 -1.90 -16.58
C ASP A 41 -1.31 -2.26 -15.09
N HIS A 42 -0.19 -2.61 -14.44
CA HIS A 42 -0.17 -2.87 -13.00
C HIS A 42 -0.49 -1.62 -12.17
N ALA A 43 0.02 -0.45 -12.54
CA ALA A 43 -0.27 0.82 -11.89
C ALA A 43 -1.75 1.19 -12.01
N GLY A 44 -2.38 0.96 -13.16
CA GLY A 44 -3.80 1.19 -13.39
C GLY A 44 -4.69 0.33 -12.48
N ARG A 45 -4.37 -0.97 -12.35
CA ARG A 45 -5.07 -1.88 -11.42
C ARG A 45 -4.86 -1.46 -9.97
N SER A 46 -3.62 -1.11 -9.61
CA SER A 46 -3.29 -0.62 -8.27
C SER A 46 -4.04 0.66 -7.93
N LEU A 47 -4.20 1.60 -8.89
CA LEU A 47 -5.01 2.80 -8.73
C LEU A 47 -6.49 2.43 -8.51
N GLY A 48 -7.01 1.48 -9.29
CA GLY A 48 -8.38 1.00 -9.17
C GLY A 48 -8.72 0.44 -7.79
N TRP A 49 -7.75 -0.11 -7.07
CA TRP A 49 -7.91 -0.58 -5.69
C TRP A 49 -7.64 0.51 -4.66
N LEU A 50 -6.57 1.26 -4.84
CA LEU A 50 -6.06 2.17 -3.81
C LEU A 50 -6.89 3.45 -3.68
N GLU A 51 -7.33 4.04 -4.80
CA GLU A 51 -8.11 5.30 -4.77
C GLU A 51 -9.43 5.17 -4.00
N PRO A 52 -10.28 4.14 -4.23
CA PRO A 52 -11.51 3.99 -3.45
C PRO A 52 -11.22 3.64 -1.99
N LEU A 53 -10.13 2.90 -1.68
CA LEU A 53 -9.72 2.63 -0.31
C LEU A 53 -9.32 3.93 0.42
N GLU A 54 -8.51 4.77 -0.19
CA GLU A 54 -8.12 6.07 0.39
C GLU A 54 -9.32 6.99 0.55
N ARG A 55 -10.24 7.03 -0.44
CA ARG A 55 -11.48 7.81 -0.35
C ARG A 55 -12.34 7.36 0.83
N ALA A 56 -12.60 6.06 0.95
CA ALA A 56 -13.37 5.51 2.07
C ALA A 56 -12.73 5.86 3.44
N ARG A 57 -11.39 5.90 3.51
CA ARG A 57 -10.69 6.30 4.75
C ARG A 57 -10.75 7.82 4.99
N ARG A 58 -10.73 8.65 3.96
CA ARG A 58 -10.93 10.11 4.08
C ARG A 58 -12.35 10.46 4.49
N ASP A 59 -13.34 9.80 3.91
CA ASP A 59 -14.76 10.05 4.18
C ASP A 59 -15.15 9.60 5.60
N ASN A 60 -14.57 8.51 6.08
CA ASN A 60 -14.76 8.01 7.45
C ASN A 60 -13.58 8.41 8.36
N ARG A 61 -13.30 9.71 8.45
CA ARG A 61 -12.19 10.25 9.28
C ARG A 61 -12.29 9.89 10.76
N SER A 62 -13.50 9.65 11.27
CA SER A 62 -13.70 9.23 12.66
C SER A 62 -13.06 7.89 13.00
N GLY A 63 -12.84 7.02 12.00
CA GLY A 63 -12.14 5.74 12.16
C GLY A 63 -10.63 5.82 11.91
N TRP A 64 -10.12 6.93 11.31
CA TRP A 64 -8.68 7.05 11.06
C TRP A 64 -7.98 7.68 12.26
N PRO A 65 -7.03 6.98 12.91
CA PRO A 65 -6.34 7.51 14.08
C PRO A 65 -5.60 8.82 13.75
N ALA A 66 -5.83 9.87 14.55
CA ALA A 66 -5.18 11.16 14.34
C ALA A 66 -3.64 11.06 14.30
N ALA A 67 -3.09 10.12 15.08
CA ALA A 67 -1.66 9.81 15.09
C ALA A 67 -1.09 9.39 13.73
N LEU A 68 -1.92 8.82 12.84
CA LEU A 68 -1.51 8.39 11.50
C LEU A 68 -1.60 9.51 10.45
N ARG A 69 -2.02 10.74 10.81
CA ARG A 69 -2.03 11.92 9.94
C ARG A 69 -2.57 11.62 8.52
N ALA A 70 -3.88 11.43 8.41
CA ALA A 70 -4.55 11.05 7.15
C ALA A 70 -4.09 11.89 5.94
N ASP A 71 -3.99 13.21 6.08
CA ASP A 71 -3.61 14.12 5.01
C ASP A 71 -2.18 13.88 4.46
N ALA A 72 -1.32 13.24 5.26
CA ALA A 72 0.04 12.91 4.87
C ALA A 72 0.21 11.48 4.34
N ARG A 73 -0.79 10.60 4.54
CA ARG A 73 -0.69 9.17 4.23
C ARG A 73 -1.68 8.66 3.20
N LEU A 74 -2.86 9.30 3.10
CA LEU A 74 -3.91 8.95 2.13
C LEU A 74 -3.76 9.77 0.83
N VAL A 75 -2.58 9.67 0.20
CA VAL A 75 -2.21 10.44 -1.00
C VAL A 75 -1.57 9.59 -2.09
N LYS A 76 -1.47 8.28 -1.86
CA LYS A 76 -0.70 7.38 -2.73
C LYS A 76 -1.36 7.15 -4.08
N SER A 77 -2.69 7.25 -4.15
CA SER A 77 -3.42 7.20 -5.42
C SER A 77 -3.01 8.32 -6.37
N THR A 78 -2.64 9.50 -5.86
CA THR A 78 -2.16 10.61 -6.72
C THR A 78 -0.81 10.31 -7.36
N TRP A 79 0.04 9.49 -6.74
CA TRP A 79 1.31 9.07 -7.32
C TRP A 79 1.10 8.10 -8.49
N LEU A 80 0.16 7.15 -8.33
CA LEU A 80 -0.24 6.24 -9.42
C LEU A 80 -0.87 7.00 -10.58
N GLU A 81 -1.76 7.95 -10.28
CA GLU A 81 -2.36 8.82 -11.30
C GLU A 81 -1.29 9.59 -12.08
N SER A 82 -0.28 10.14 -11.39
CA SER A 82 0.84 10.84 -12.02
C SER A 82 1.64 9.94 -12.95
N ASP A 83 1.92 8.70 -12.55
CA ASP A 83 2.66 7.73 -13.38
C ASP A 83 1.86 7.36 -14.64
N LEU A 84 0.55 7.13 -14.53
CA LEU A 84 -0.32 6.82 -15.66
C LEU A 84 -0.42 7.98 -16.67
N LEU A 85 -0.57 9.21 -16.18
CA LEU A 85 -0.60 10.40 -17.03
C LEU A 85 0.73 10.61 -17.74
N ALA A 86 1.85 10.44 -17.04
CA ALA A 86 3.20 10.52 -17.62
C ALA A 86 3.45 9.41 -18.65
N GLY A 87 2.85 8.23 -18.45
CA GLY A 87 2.86 7.11 -19.39
C GLY A 87 1.96 7.29 -20.62
N GLY A 88 1.33 8.47 -20.78
CA GLY A 88 0.58 8.84 -21.96
C GLY A 88 -0.94 8.61 -21.89
N MET A 89 -1.47 8.14 -20.75
CA MET A 89 -2.92 8.09 -20.57
C MET A 89 -3.49 9.52 -20.43
N SER A 90 -4.61 9.79 -21.09
CA SER A 90 -5.37 11.02 -20.83
C SER A 90 -6.08 10.95 -19.47
N ARG A 91 -6.41 12.12 -18.90
CA ARG A 91 -7.20 12.18 -17.66
C ARG A 91 -8.51 11.40 -17.76
N ALA A 92 -9.22 11.52 -18.86
CA ALA A 92 -10.47 10.78 -19.10
C ALA A 92 -10.26 9.25 -19.10
N GLN A 93 -9.14 8.76 -19.63
CA GLN A 93 -8.81 7.34 -19.58
C GLN A 93 -8.50 6.89 -18.16
N VAL A 94 -7.76 7.67 -17.38
CA VAL A 94 -7.48 7.36 -15.98
C VAL A 94 -8.77 7.33 -15.13
N GLU A 95 -9.66 8.30 -15.34
CA GLU A 95 -10.98 8.36 -14.69
C GLU A 95 -11.87 7.16 -15.03
N ALA A 96 -11.78 6.67 -16.27
CA ALA A 96 -12.56 5.52 -16.77
C ALA A 96 -12.01 4.15 -16.32
N LEU A 97 -10.84 4.09 -15.69
CA LEU A 97 -10.31 2.81 -15.17
C LEU A 97 -11.29 2.18 -14.17
N PRO A 98 -11.46 0.87 -14.16
CA PRO A 98 -12.30 0.18 -13.18
C PRO A 98 -11.88 0.48 -11.74
N ARG A 99 -12.84 0.49 -10.82
CA ARG A 99 -12.61 0.70 -9.38
C ARG A 99 -13.12 -0.48 -8.58
N CYS A 100 -12.31 -0.95 -7.65
CA CYS A 100 -12.63 -2.06 -6.76
C CYS A 100 -13.78 -1.68 -5.81
N ALA A 101 -14.83 -2.50 -5.79
CA ALA A 101 -15.95 -2.34 -4.87
C ALA A 101 -15.77 -3.17 -3.58
N ASP A 102 -14.99 -4.26 -3.64
CA ASP A 102 -14.74 -5.19 -2.51
C ASP A 102 -13.48 -4.77 -1.73
N LEU A 103 -13.62 -3.72 -0.92
CA LEU A 103 -12.54 -3.17 -0.11
C LEU A 103 -12.54 -3.74 1.30
N PRO A 104 -11.37 -3.80 1.98
CA PRO A 104 -11.31 -4.22 3.37
C PRO A 104 -12.12 -3.25 4.25
N ASN A 105 -13.06 -3.81 5.00
CA ASN A 105 -13.79 -3.04 5.99
C ASN A 105 -12.94 -2.86 7.24
N ALA A 106 -12.77 -1.61 7.69
CA ALA A 106 -12.06 -1.28 8.91
C ALA A 106 -12.76 -0.08 9.58
N THR A 107 -13.41 -0.33 10.69
CA THR A 107 -14.21 0.66 11.44
C THR A 107 -13.59 1.00 12.80
N ARG A 108 -12.82 0.06 13.37
CA ARG A 108 -12.12 0.25 14.64
C ARG A 108 -10.67 0.70 14.40
N ALA A 109 -10.12 1.49 15.33
CA ALA A 109 -8.75 2.00 15.20
C ALA A 109 -7.71 0.89 14.96
N ALA A 110 -7.82 -0.24 15.64
CA ALA A 110 -6.92 -1.36 15.46
C ALA A 110 -6.98 -1.96 14.04
N GLU A 111 -8.16 -2.09 13.46
CA GLU A 111 -8.36 -2.53 12.07
C GLU A 111 -7.73 -1.54 11.07
N VAL A 112 -7.89 -0.24 11.33
CA VAL A 112 -7.26 0.80 10.50
C VAL A 112 -5.74 0.73 10.56
N PHE A 113 -5.16 0.40 11.71
CA PHE A 113 -3.72 0.15 11.81
C PHE A 113 -3.27 -1.06 10.98
N GLY A 114 -4.09 -2.13 10.89
CA GLY A 114 -3.83 -3.27 10.02
C GLY A 114 -3.83 -2.89 8.53
N VAL A 115 -4.83 -2.11 8.08
CA VAL A 115 -4.88 -1.56 6.72
C VAL A 115 -3.67 -0.66 6.44
N ALA A 116 -3.37 0.26 7.36
CA ALA A 116 -2.25 1.20 7.23
C ALA A 116 -0.90 0.47 7.19
N TYR A 117 -0.74 -0.64 7.94
CA TYR A 117 0.45 -1.48 7.89
C TYR A 117 0.74 -1.98 6.47
N VAL A 118 -0.28 -2.45 5.76
CA VAL A 118 -0.12 -2.93 4.37
C VAL A 118 0.21 -1.77 3.43
N MET A 119 -0.49 -0.64 3.54
CA MET A 119 -0.28 0.53 2.69
C MET A 119 1.11 1.15 2.89
N GLU A 120 1.57 1.30 4.13
CA GLU A 120 2.89 1.86 4.46
C GLU A 120 4.02 0.87 4.14
N GLY A 121 3.79 -0.44 4.38
CA GLY A 121 4.72 -1.50 4.02
C GLY A 121 4.93 -1.59 2.51
N ALA A 122 3.86 -1.49 1.72
CA ALA A 122 3.94 -1.43 0.26
C ALA A 122 4.74 -0.21 -0.23
N THR A 123 4.57 0.96 0.43
CA THR A 123 5.35 2.17 0.12
C THR A 123 6.84 1.96 0.41
N LEU A 124 7.17 1.29 1.52
CA LEU A 124 8.56 0.95 1.85
C LEU A 124 9.17 -0.03 0.83
N GLY A 125 8.43 -1.08 0.47
CA GLY A 125 8.82 -2.06 -0.56
C GLY A 125 8.98 -1.41 -1.94
N GLY A 126 8.08 -0.50 -2.30
CA GLY A 126 8.14 0.30 -3.52
C GLY A 126 9.45 1.08 -3.65
N ALA A 127 9.91 1.72 -2.56
CA ALA A 127 11.17 2.44 -2.56
C ALA A 127 12.41 1.53 -2.82
N TYR A 128 12.32 0.25 -2.46
CA TYR A 128 13.34 -0.74 -2.83
C TYR A 128 13.25 -1.09 -4.32
N LEU A 129 12.03 -1.35 -4.83
CA LEU A 129 11.78 -1.66 -6.23
C LEU A 129 12.17 -0.49 -7.15
N TYR A 130 11.93 0.76 -6.73
CA TYR A 130 12.32 1.95 -7.47
C TYR A 130 13.80 1.93 -7.87
N LYS A 131 14.70 1.60 -6.95
CA LYS A 131 16.15 1.55 -7.23
C LYS A 131 16.51 0.54 -8.33
N ARG A 132 15.74 -0.54 -8.44
CA ARG A 132 15.93 -1.59 -9.46
C ARG A 132 15.28 -1.21 -10.78
N LEU A 133 14.10 -0.62 -10.76
CA LEU A 133 13.27 -0.39 -11.93
C LEU A 133 13.53 0.95 -12.62
N ALA A 134 13.93 2.00 -11.89
CA ALA A 134 14.18 3.33 -12.48
C ALA A 134 15.20 3.32 -13.63
N PRO A 135 16.32 2.56 -13.59
CA PRO A 135 17.22 2.47 -14.73
C PRO A 135 16.64 1.73 -15.94
N ARG A 136 15.62 0.91 -15.73
CA ARG A 136 14.99 0.06 -16.76
C ARG A 136 13.79 0.73 -17.43
N LEU A 137 13.12 1.63 -16.74
CA LEU A 137 11.93 2.36 -17.16
C LEU A 137 12.21 3.89 -17.18
N PRO A 138 13.22 4.36 -17.93
CA PRO A 138 13.67 5.75 -17.86
C PRO A 138 12.64 6.77 -18.37
N GLY A 139 11.62 6.31 -19.11
CA GLY A 139 10.52 7.13 -19.61
C GLY A 139 9.45 7.45 -18.60
N LEU A 140 9.45 6.77 -17.43
CA LEU A 140 8.41 6.90 -16.42
C LEU A 140 8.96 7.49 -15.12
N PRO A 141 8.19 8.38 -14.44
CA PRO A 141 8.64 9.00 -13.19
C PRO A 141 8.65 8.01 -12.02
N LEU A 142 7.85 6.95 -12.07
CA LEU A 142 7.70 5.91 -11.03
C LEU A 142 7.42 6.52 -9.64
N GLN A 143 6.59 7.55 -9.57
CA GLN A 143 6.30 8.29 -8.33
C GLN A 143 5.71 7.38 -7.25
N TRP A 144 4.86 6.44 -7.65
CA TRP A 144 4.31 5.46 -6.72
C TRP A 144 5.42 4.63 -6.05
N LEU A 145 6.40 4.16 -6.80
CA LEU A 145 7.53 3.41 -6.25
C LEU A 145 8.48 4.30 -5.43
N GLN A 146 8.64 5.56 -5.81
CA GLN A 146 9.41 6.51 -4.99
C GLN A 146 8.79 6.74 -3.61
N GLY A 147 7.45 6.63 -3.53
CA GLY A 147 6.71 6.85 -2.30
C GLY A 147 6.94 8.27 -1.74
N TYR A 148 7.33 8.36 -0.48
CA TYR A 148 7.69 9.64 0.16
C TYR A 148 9.12 10.11 -0.17
N GLY A 149 9.78 9.51 -1.17
CA GLY A 149 11.17 9.80 -1.49
C GLY A 149 12.11 9.50 -0.32
N GLN A 150 13.00 10.45 0.00
CA GLN A 150 13.94 10.29 1.11
C GLN A 150 13.28 10.15 2.49
N ALA A 151 12.04 10.58 2.63
CA ALA A 151 11.29 10.48 3.88
C ALA A 151 10.65 9.10 4.12
N THR A 152 10.69 8.17 3.14
CA THR A 152 9.99 6.87 3.24
C THR A 152 10.41 6.08 4.49
N GLY A 153 11.70 5.99 4.78
CA GLY A 153 12.18 5.29 5.97
C GLY A 153 11.74 5.94 7.28
N VAL A 154 11.80 7.28 7.35
CA VAL A 154 11.35 8.04 8.53
C VAL A 154 9.84 7.86 8.74
N ARG A 155 9.04 7.95 7.66
CA ARG A 155 7.58 7.73 7.72
C ARG A 155 7.21 6.33 8.19
N TRP A 156 7.97 5.33 7.76
CA TRP A 156 7.79 3.97 8.25
C TRP A 156 8.09 3.86 9.74
N GLN A 157 9.19 4.46 10.22
CA GLN A 157 9.52 4.45 11.66
C GLN A 157 8.45 5.17 12.51
N GLU A 158 7.98 6.35 12.06
CA GLU A 158 6.86 7.05 12.68
C GLU A 158 5.60 6.16 12.79
N PHE A 159 5.29 5.41 11.71
CA PHE A 159 4.19 4.46 11.72
C PHE A 159 4.40 3.36 12.76
N LEU A 160 5.59 2.75 12.81
CA LEU A 160 5.90 1.68 13.78
C LEU A 160 5.82 2.15 15.23
N GLU A 161 6.24 3.38 15.50
CA GLU A 161 6.11 3.98 16.84
C GLU A 161 4.64 4.13 17.23
N GLN A 162 3.77 4.58 16.32
CA GLN A 162 2.35 4.70 16.60
C GLN A 162 1.70 3.32 16.74
N LEU A 163 2.06 2.36 15.91
CA LEU A 163 1.61 0.97 16.02
C LEU A 163 1.92 0.41 17.41
N ALA A 164 3.16 0.57 17.86
CA ALA A 164 3.60 0.05 19.16
C ALA A 164 2.88 0.71 20.36
N ARG A 165 2.48 1.98 20.22
CA ARG A 165 1.79 2.74 21.28
C ARG A 165 0.29 2.47 21.34
N GLN A 166 -0.32 2.20 20.19
CA GLN A 166 -1.78 2.14 20.05
C GLN A 166 -2.32 0.70 20.02
N ILE A 167 -1.47 -0.25 19.61
CA ILE A 167 -1.84 -1.66 19.44
C ILE A 167 -0.99 -2.50 20.40
N ASP A 168 -1.42 -2.52 21.66
CA ASP A 168 -0.67 -3.12 22.78
C ASP A 168 -1.40 -4.27 23.48
N SER A 169 -2.71 -4.44 23.22
CA SER A 169 -3.50 -5.54 23.78
C SER A 169 -3.62 -6.72 22.81
N PRO A 170 -3.75 -7.97 23.30
CA PRO A 170 -3.99 -9.13 22.44
C PRO A 170 -5.20 -8.99 21.51
N GLU A 171 -6.29 -8.37 21.99
CA GLU A 171 -7.47 -8.10 21.18
C GLU A 171 -7.17 -7.13 20.03
N ALA A 172 -6.53 -5.99 20.33
CA ALA A 172 -6.17 -5.00 19.32
C ALA A 172 -5.20 -5.57 18.28
N ILE A 173 -4.23 -6.40 18.72
CA ILE A 173 -3.31 -7.11 17.83
C ILE A 173 -4.08 -8.03 16.89
N GLY A 174 -5.00 -8.86 17.41
CA GLY A 174 -5.82 -9.77 16.60
C GLY A 174 -6.62 -9.01 15.52
N LEU A 175 -7.29 -7.92 15.91
CA LEU A 175 -8.03 -7.06 14.98
C LEU A 175 -7.15 -6.47 13.87
N ALA A 176 -5.95 -6.04 14.22
CA ALA A 176 -5.00 -5.50 13.26
C ALA A 176 -4.49 -6.59 12.29
N GLN A 177 -4.24 -7.82 12.79
CA GLN A 177 -3.85 -8.97 11.96
C GLN A 177 -4.95 -9.33 10.95
N ASP A 178 -6.19 -9.47 11.40
CA ASP A 178 -7.32 -9.81 10.53
C ASP A 178 -7.52 -8.77 9.43
N ALA A 179 -7.43 -7.49 9.79
CA ALA A 179 -7.55 -6.39 8.83
C ALA A 179 -6.37 -6.34 7.85
N ALA A 180 -5.14 -6.62 8.29
CA ALA A 180 -3.99 -6.69 7.40
C ALA A 180 -4.11 -7.85 6.41
N GLN A 181 -4.53 -9.04 6.86
CA GLN A 181 -4.78 -10.18 5.98
C GLN A 181 -5.90 -9.89 4.97
N ALA A 182 -7.03 -9.33 5.42
CA ALA A 182 -8.12 -8.94 4.54
C ALA A 182 -7.67 -7.92 3.48
N THR A 183 -6.78 -7.00 3.84
CA THR A 183 -6.21 -6.00 2.94
C THR A 183 -5.34 -6.65 1.87
N PHE A 184 -4.43 -7.56 2.25
CA PHE A 184 -3.64 -8.34 1.29
C PHE A 184 -4.51 -9.17 0.34
N LEU A 185 -5.52 -9.85 0.87
CA LEU A 185 -6.42 -10.69 0.08
C LEU A 185 -7.26 -9.87 -0.91
N SER A 186 -7.78 -8.71 -0.48
CA SER A 186 -8.51 -7.79 -1.36
C SER A 186 -7.62 -7.26 -2.49
N PHE A 187 -6.39 -6.79 -2.17
CA PHE A 187 -5.42 -6.35 -3.17
C PHE A 187 -5.08 -7.47 -4.15
N ARG A 188 -4.76 -8.68 -3.66
CA ARG A 188 -4.42 -9.82 -4.50
C ARG A 188 -5.53 -10.14 -5.48
N ARG A 189 -6.77 -10.30 -5.01
CA ARG A 189 -7.92 -10.60 -5.88
C ARG A 189 -8.06 -9.57 -6.99
N TRP A 190 -8.04 -8.30 -6.64
CA TRP A 190 -8.26 -7.23 -7.60
C TRP A 190 -7.09 -7.03 -8.57
N VAL A 191 -5.85 -7.01 -8.07
CA VAL A 191 -4.68 -6.63 -8.87
C VAL A 191 -4.09 -7.81 -9.63
N LEU A 192 -4.18 -9.05 -9.08
CA LEU A 192 -3.51 -10.22 -9.63
C LEU A 192 -4.46 -11.30 -10.16
N ASP A 193 -5.65 -11.48 -9.57
CA ASP A 193 -6.54 -12.61 -9.92
C ASP A 193 -7.62 -12.21 -10.95
N GLU A 194 -8.12 -10.98 -10.92
CA GLU A 194 -9.18 -10.48 -11.82
C GLU A 194 -8.63 -9.91 -13.14
N ALA A 195 -7.54 -10.47 -13.60
CA ALA A 195 -6.85 -10.05 -14.81
C ALA A 195 -7.45 -10.67 -16.08
#